data_a1e3a58582a96079e2d6cef555f467ed
#
_entry.id   a1e3a58582a96079e2d6cef555f467ed
#
_cell.length_a   1.000
_cell.length_b   1.000
_cell.length_c   1.000
_cell.angle_alpha   90.00
_cell.angle_beta   90.00
_cell.angle_gamma   90.00
#
_symmetry.space_group_name_H-M   'P 1'
#
loop_
_entity.id
_entity.type
_entity.pdbx_description
1 polymer ?
#
loop_
_entity_poly.entity_id
_entity_poly.type
_entity_poly.pdbx_seq_one_letter_code
_entity_poly.pdbx_strand_id
1 'polypeptide(L)'
;LPWQSIRDPYAVWVSEIMLQQTQVATVLERYPRFMKRFPTVKKLATALLDEVLAEWAGLGYYTRARNLHACSKQVMEEFGGKFPTDPVLLEQLQGIGRSTAGAIAAFAFHERAPILDANVKRILARLFGIEGTIQEKSVNDALWLIAKTILPKKSEDMPVYTQALMDFGATWCTSRKPVCLSSEKKCPFEKECQANLSDQVLLIPRKAIKAKSPEFNCDMLLLRHGDSVLLQKRPEKAIWGGLWSLPESIWRPKDKTLNPLLTI
;
A
#
# COMPACT_ATOMS: atom_id res chain seq x y z
N LEU A 1 -7.32 -6.64 15.18
CA LEU A 1 -6.45 -5.46 14.99
C LEU A 1 -7.21 -4.18 15.34
N PRO A 2 -6.55 -3.11 15.82
CA PRO A 2 -7.23 -1.89 16.30
C PRO A 2 -8.18 -1.25 15.29
N TRP A 3 -7.88 -1.36 14.00
CA TRP A 3 -8.67 -0.78 12.91
C TRP A 3 -9.78 -1.69 12.38
N GLN A 4 -9.81 -2.99 12.70
CA GLN A 4 -10.78 -3.94 12.12
C GLN A 4 -12.22 -3.75 12.62
N SER A 5 -12.40 -3.24 13.84
CA SER A 5 -13.72 -2.94 14.42
C SER A 5 -14.21 -1.52 14.12
N ILE A 6 -13.36 -0.66 13.55
CA ILE A 6 -13.67 0.73 13.28
C ILE A 6 -14.38 0.84 11.93
N ARG A 7 -15.47 1.64 11.89
CA ARG A 7 -16.22 1.94 10.67
C ARG A 7 -16.15 3.41 10.26
N ASP A 8 -15.41 4.23 11.01
CA ASP A 8 -15.16 5.61 10.63
C ASP A 8 -14.31 5.65 9.34
N PRO A 9 -14.80 6.30 8.25
CA PRO A 9 -14.11 6.30 6.95
C PRO A 9 -12.70 6.88 7.01
N TYR A 10 -12.47 7.90 7.83
CA TYR A 10 -11.15 8.48 8.02
C TYR A 10 -10.17 7.48 8.63
N ALA A 11 -10.58 6.81 9.70
CA ALA A 11 -9.75 5.84 10.40
C ALA A 11 -9.48 4.59 9.54
N VAL A 12 -10.48 4.10 8.80
CA VAL A 12 -10.33 3.03 7.81
C VAL A 12 -9.33 3.43 6.72
N TRP A 13 -9.50 4.60 6.12
CA TRP A 13 -8.59 5.09 5.09
C TRP A 13 -7.14 5.19 5.57
N VAL A 14 -6.90 5.77 6.75
CA VAL A 14 -5.54 5.87 7.31
C VAL A 14 -4.92 4.48 7.48
N SER A 15 -5.67 3.51 8.02
CA SER A 15 -5.15 2.14 8.20
C SER A 15 -4.84 1.48 6.86
N GLU A 16 -5.70 1.60 5.85
CA GLU A 16 -5.50 1.04 4.52
C GLU A 16 -4.23 1.61 3.86
N ILE A 17 -4.01 2.92 3.95
CA ILE A 17 -2.80 3.54 3.39
C ILE A 17 -1.54 3.11 4.18
N MET A 18 -1.60 2.98 5.49
CA MET A 18 -0.46 2.52 6.30
C MET A 18 -0.09 1.06 5.99
N LEU A 19 -1.07 0.21 5.74
CA LEU A 19 -0.86 -1.21 5.44
C LEU A 19 -0.32 -1.49 4.03
N GLN A 20 -0.36 -0.50 3.12
CA GLN A 20 0.25 -0.65 1.79
C GLN A 20 1.75 -0.94 1.90
N GLN A 21 2.18 -2.15 1.54
CA GLN A 21 3.58 -2.59 1.55
C GLN A 21 4.29 -2.43 2.92
N THR A 22 3.55 -2.40 4.02
CA THR A 22 4.06 -2.32 5.38
C THR A 22 3.54 -3.50 6.20
N GLN A 23 4.40 -4.09 7.02
CA GLN A 23 4.01 -5.20 7.89
C GLN A 23 3.05 -4.74 8.99
N VAL A 24 2.08 -5.58 9.32
CA VAL A 24 1.07 -5.32 10.37
C VAL A 24 1.72 -4.93 11.70
N ALA A 25 2.80 -5.59 12.11
CA ALA A 25 3.51 -5.29 13.36
C ALA A 25 3.98 -3.82 13.42
N THR A 26 4.53 -3.30 12.32
CA THR A 26 4.97 -1.89 12.24
C THR A 26 3.77 -0.93 12.31
N VAL A 27 2.67 -1.27 11.66
CA VAL A 27 1.46 -0.43 11.67
C VAL A 27 0.81 -0.42 13.06
N LEU A 28 0.82 -1.54 13.79
CA LEU A 28 0.29 -1.63 15.16
C LEU A 28 0.90 -0.61 16.11
N GLU A 29 2.19 -0.31 15.97
CA GLU A 29 2.86 0.70 16.79
C GLU A 29 2.56 2.13 16.33
N ARG A 30 2.45 2.35 15.02
CA ARG A 30 2.38 3.69 14.43
C ARG A 30 0.96 4.23 14.32
N TYR A 31 -0.01 3.39 14.01
CA TYR A 31 -1.40 3.79 13.79
C TYR A 31 -2.02 4.50 15.01
N PRO A 32 -1.95 3.99 16.26
CA PRO A 32 -2.52 4.67 17.43
C PRO A 32 -1.89 6.04 17.66
N ARG A 33 -0.57 6.16 17.48
CA ARG A 33 0.17 7.41 17.64
C ARG A 33 -0.27 8.44 16.58
N PHE A 34 -0.37 8.03 15.32
CA PHE A 34 -0.83 8.88 14.24
C PHE A 34 -2.26 9.37 14.45
N MET A 35 -3.18 8.47 14.82
CA MET A 35 -4.58 8.79 15.11
C MET A 35 -4.73 9.72 16.31
N LYS A 36 -3.86 9.60 17.32
CA LYS A 36 -3.83 10.53 18.45
C LYS A 36 -3.40 11.94 18.02
N ARG A 37 -2.40 12.06 17.14
CA ARG A 37 -1.89 13.34 16.62
C ARG A 37 -2.86 13.98 15.64
N PHE A 38 -3.45 13.19 14.77
CA PHE A 38 -4.37 13.60 13.71
C PHE A 38 -5.70 12.83 13.83
N PRO A 39 -6.56 13.15 14.81
CA PRO A 39 -7.77 12.36 15.08
C PRO A 39 -8.88 12.55 14.05
N THR A 40 -8.76 13.52 13.15
CA THR A 40 -9.78 13.81 12.12
C THR A 40 -9.12 14.24 10.81
N VAL A 41 -9.83 14.08 9.70
CA VAL A 41 -9.38 14.53 8.37
C VAL A 41 -9.06 16.03 8.37
N LYS A 42 -9.82 16.85 9.09
CA LYS A 42 -9.58 18.29 9.25
C LYS A 42 -8.25 18.57 9.96
N LYS A 43 -7.95 17.87 11.05
CA LYS A 43 -6.67 18.02 11.78
C LYS A 43 -5.49 17.62 10.91
N LEU A 44 -5.62 16.55 10.12
CA LEU A 44 -4.61 16.14 9.16
C LEU A 44 -4.43 17.17 8.04
N ALA A 45 -5.52 17.67 7.45
CA ALA A 45 -5.48 18.63 6.35
C ALA A 45 -4.84 19.97 6.74
N THR A 46 -5.01 20.42 7.99
CA THR A 46 -4.47 21.69 8.51
C THR A 46 -3.06 21.57 9.10
N ALA A 47 -2.52 20.36 9.23
CA ALA A 47 -1.17 20.14 9.74
C ALA A 47 -0.11 20.60 8.73
N LEU A 48 1.10 20.89 9.21
CA LEU A 48 2.24 21.05 8.33
C LEU A 48 2.68 19.69 7.77
N LEU A 49 3.08 19.66 6.50
CA LEU A 49 3.54 18.41 5.87
C LEU A 49 4.69 17.77 6.66
N ASP A 50 5.60 18.57 7.19
CA ASP A 50 6.74 18.08 7.99
C ASP A 50 6.29 17.37 9.27
N GLU A 51 5.20 17.82 9.92
CA GLU A 51 4.60 17.11 11.06
C GLU A 51 4.05 15.74 10.67
N VAL A 52 3.38 15.68 9.50
CA VAL A 52 2.84 14.43 8.97
C VAL A 52 3.96 13.45 8.63
N LEU A 53 5.03 13.94 7.98
CA LEU A 53 6.20 13.12 7.64
C LEU A 53 6.94 12.63 8.90
N ALA A 54 7.02 13.43 9.95
CA ALA A 54 7.61 13.03 11.24
C ALA A 54 6.82 11.90 11.90
N GLU A 55 5.48 11.97 11.94
CA GLU A 55 4.62 10.90 12.46
C GLU A 55 4.62 9.65 11.58
N TRP A 56 4.97 9.79 10.28
CA TRP A 56 5.09 8.68 9.34
C TRP A 56 6.45 7.95 9.43
N ALA A 57 7.40 8.48 10.20
CA ALA A 57 8.74 7.90 10.32
C ALA A 57 8.69 6.41 10.71
N GLY A 58 9.46 5.58 10.01
CA GLY A 58 9.51 4.12 10.21
C GLY A 58 8.51 3.31 9.35
N LEU A 59 7.49 3.93 8.73
CA LEU A 59 6.58 3.25 7.80
C LEU A 59 7.16 3.11 6.39
N GLY A 60 8.14 3.94 6.02
CA GLY A 60 8.71 3.98 4.68
C GLY A 60 7.75 4.52 3.61
N TYR A 61 8.21 4.53 2.35
CA TYR A 61 7.39 4.99 1.21
C TYR A 61 6.68 6.32 1.47
N TYR A 62 7.43 7.36 1.80
CA TYR A 62 6.92 8.68 2.23
C TYR A 62 6.00 9.37 1.22
N THR A 63 5.99 8.92 -0.04
CA THR A 63 4.98 9.36 -1.03
C THR A 63 3.56 9.06 -0.56
N ARG A 64 3.34 7.97 0.21
CA ARG A 64 2.04 7.68 0.81
C ARG A 64 1.61 8.74 1.82
N ALA A 65 2.54 9.20 2.67
CA ALA A 65 2.25 10.28 3.63
C ALA A 65 1.93 11.61 2.93
N ARG A 66 2.67 11.96 1.87
CA ARG A 66 2.36 13.13 1.05
C ARG A 66 0.99 13.04 0.39
N ASN A 67 0.69 11.89 -0.22
CA ASN A 67 -0.61 11.65 -0.83
C ASN A 67 -1.73 11.67 0.21
N LEU A 68 -1.51 11.08 1.39
CA LEU A 68 -2.46 11.09 2.50
C LEU A 68 -2.75 12.54 2.96
N HIS A 69 -1.73 13.39 3.09
CA HIS A 69 -1.91 14.79 3.42
C HIS A 69 -2.63 15.57 2.31
N ALA A 70 -2.25 15.37 1.04
CA ALA A 70 -2.92 16.01 -0.09
C ALA A 70 -4.38 15.56 -0.22
N CYS A 71 -4.65 14.26 -0.06
CA CYS A 71 -5.99 13.71 -0.06
C CYS A 71 -6.86 14.29 1.07
N SER A 72 -6.29 14.48 2.28
CA SER A 72 -7.05 15.10 3.38
C SER A 72 -7.52 16.52 3.05
N LYS A 73 -6.69 17.31 2.34
CA LYS A 73 -7.07 18.63 1.85
C LYS A 73 -8.16 18.54 0.79
N GLN A 74 -8.00 17.63 -0.17
CA GLN A 74 -9.00 17.38 -1.21
C GLN A 74 -10.36 17.00 -0.60
N VAL A 75 -10.39 16.11 0.41
CA VAL A 75 -11.64 15.75 1.11
C VAL A 75 -12.25 16.95 1.82
N MET A 76 -11.45 17.85 2.40
CA MET A 76 -11.99 19.08 3.01
C MET A 76 -12.55 20.04 1.97
N GLU A 77 -11.87 20.23 0.85
CA GLU A 77 -12.22 21.22 -0.18
C GLU A 77 -13.40 20.76 -1.05
N GLU A 78 -13.37 19.50 -1.53
CA GLU A 78 -14.35 18.99 -2.49
C GLU A 78 -15.57 18.32 -1.82
N PHE A 79 -15.39 17.75 -0.62
CA PHE A 79 -16.42 16.96 0.06
C PHE A 79 -16.79 17.47 1.47
N GLY A 80 -16.35 18.69 1.83
CA GLY A 80 -16.70 19.28 3.13
C GLY A 80 -16.22 18.48 4.35
N GLY A 81 -15.15 17.70 4.19
CA GLY A 81 -14.59 16.88 5.26
C GLY A 81 -15.26 15.50 5.45
N LYS A 82 -16.12 15.08 4.54
CA LYS A 82 -16.75 13.76 4.54
C LYS A 82 -16.27 12.94 3.36
N PHE A 83 -15.87 11.71 3.59
CA PHE A 83 -15.49 10.81 2.49
C PHE A 83 -16.73 10.43 1.66
N PRO A 84 -16.63 10.40 0.31
CA PRO A 84 -17.68 9.89 -0.53
C PRO A 84 -17.87 8.38 -0.31
N THR A 85 -19.10 7.90 -0.46
CA THR A 85 -19.43 6.48 -0.33
C THR A 85 -19.16 5.72 -1.62
N ASP A 86 -19.30 6.38 -2.78
CA ASP A 86 -19.10 5.79 -4.10
C ASP A 86 -17.60 5.46 -4.30
N PRO A 87 -17.24 4.18 -4.56
CA PRO A 87 -15.87 3.78 -4.83
C PRO A 87 -15.25 4.48 -6.05
N VAL A 88 -16.04 4.94 -7.02
CA VAL A 88 -15.55 5.70 -8.18
C VAL A 88 -15.07 7.09 -7.74
N LEU A 89 -15.80 7.75 -6.85
CA LEU A 89 -15.38 9.04 -6.28
C LEU A 89 -14.20 8.87 -5.32
N LEU A 90 -14.16 7.80 -4.54
CA LEU A 90 -13.00 7.47 -3.70
C LEU A 90 -11.73 7.29 -4.52
N GLU A 91 -11.81 6.65 -5.71
CA GLU A 91 -10.65 6.43 -6.60
C GLU A 91 -10.08 7.73 -7.18
N GLN A 92 -10.86 8.80 -7.24
CA GLN A 92 -10.41 10.12 -7.71
C GLN A 92 -9.58 10.87 -6.65
N LEU A 93 -9.63 10.44 -5.39
CA LEU A 93 -8.86 11.05 -4.32
C LEU A 93 -7.37 10.72 -4.42
N GLN A 94 -6.53 11.70 -4.09
CA GLN A 94 -5.08 11.60 -4.21
C GLN A 94 -4.50 10.38 -3.47
N GLY A 95 -3.88 9.46 -4.20
CA GLY A 95 -3.21 8.27 -3.64
C GLY A 95 -4.15 7.11 -3.27
N ILE A 96 -5.43 7.21 -3.60
CA ILE A 96 -6.40 6.13 -3.48
C ILE A 96 -6.56 5.47 -4.84
N GLY A 97 -6.06 4.25 -4.99
CA GLY A 97 -6.29 3.44 -6.19
C GLY A 97 -7.53 2.57 -6.05
N ARG A 98 -7.99 1.99 -7.17
CA ARG A 98 -9.22 1.20 -7.28
C ARG A 98 -9.40 0.16 -6.17
N SER A 99 -8.35 -0.59 -5.80
CA SER A 99 -8.44 -1.61 -4.73
C SER A 99 -8.59 -0.98 -3.35
N THR A 100 -7.90 0.13 -3.08
CA THR A 100 -8.02 0.87 -1.82
C THR A 100 -9.40 1.54 -1.71
N ALA A 101 -9.91 2.11 -2.81
CA ALA A 101 -11.26 2.64 -2.87
C ALA A 101 -12.31 1.56 -2.54
N GLY A 102 -12.16 0.36 -3.12
CA GLY A 102 -13.01 -0.78 -2.81
C GLY A 102 -12.95 -1.20 -1.35
N ALA A 103 -11.75 -1.22 -0.74
CA ALA A 103 -11.60 -1.55 0.67
C ALA A 103 -12.27 -0.52 1.60
N ILE A 104 -12.05 0.78 1.35
CA ILE A 104 -12.71 1.85 2.11
C ILE A 104 -14.24 1.76 1.97
N ALA A 105 -14.73 1.60 0.73
CA ALA A 105 -16.16 1.48 0.45
C ALA A 105 -16.80 0.28 1.18
N ALA A 106 -16.12 -0.88 1.16
CA ALA A 106 -16.59 -2.08 1.84
C ALA A 106 -16.57 -1.93 3.36
N PHE A 107 -15.46 -1.47 3.96
CA PHE A 107 -15.31 -1.41 5.41
C PHE A 107 -16.11 -0.30 6.07
N ALA A 108 -16.13 0.89 5.48
CA ALA A 108 -16.75 2.06 6.09
C ALA A 108 -18.22 2.23 5.71
N PHE A 109 -18.60 1.81 4.50
CA PHE A 109 -19.92 2.10 3.96
C PHE A 109 -20.73 0.85 3.57
N HIS A 110 -20.18 -0.34 3.74
CA HIS A 110 -20.82 -1.61 3.34
C HIS A 110 -21.15 -1.68 1.84
N GLU A 111 -20.46 -0.87 1.02
CA GLU A 111 -20.66 -0.87 -0.42
C GLU A 111 -20.11 -2.13 -1.08
N ARG A 112 -20.83 -2.65 -2.09
CA ARG A 112 -20.43 -3.83 -2.85
C ARG A 112 -19.36 -3.48 -3.87
N ALA A 113 -18.13 -3.30 -3.39
CA ALA A 113 -16.97 -2.95 -4.18
C ALA A 113 -15.89 -4.04 -4.08
N PRO A 114 -15.32 -4.48 -5.22
CA PRO A 114 -14.27 -5.49 -5.23
C PRO A 114 -12.93 -4.88 -4.80
N ILE A 115 -12.12 -5.70 -4.16
CA ILE A 115 -10.70 -5.43 -3.92
C ILE A 115 -9.83 -6.34 -4.77
N LEU A 116 -8.66 -5.85 -5.18
CA LEU A 116 -7.71 -6.65 -5.96
C LEU A 116 -6.27 -6.20 -5.68
N ASP A 117 -5.83 -6.36 -4.43
CA ASP A 117 -4.43 -6.17 -4.04
C ASP A 117 -3.57 -7.37 -4.47
N ALA A 118 -2.28 -7.33 -4.17
CA ALA A 118 -1.35 -8.40 -4.54
C ALA A 118 -1.71 -9.77 -3.93
N ASN A 119 -2.31 -9.79 -2.72
CA ASN A 119 -2.75 -11.01 -2.07
C ASN A 119 -4.00 -11.59 -2.76
N VAL A 120 -4.99 -10.73 -3.00
CA VAL A 120 -6.23 -11.12 -3.67
C VAL A 120 -5.96 -11.55 -5.11
N LYS A 121 -5.09 -10.84 -5.86
CA LYS A 121 -4.64 -11.28 -7.19
C LYS A 121 -4.09 -12.70 -7.16
N ARG A 122 -3.24 -13.02 -6.20
CA ARG A 122 -2.67 -14.36 -6.04
C ARG A 122 -3.72 -15.41 -5.70
N ILE A 123 -4.63 -15.10 -4.78
CA ILE A 123 -5.73 -16.00 -4.41
C ILE A 123 -6.57 -16.32 -5.65
N LEU A 124 -7.06 -15.31 -6.33
CA LEU A 124 -7.95 -15.48 -7.48
C LEU A 124 -7.24 -16.15 -8.64
N ALA A 125 -5.98 -15.77 -8.93
CA ALA A 125 -5.21 -16.44 -9.98
C ALA A 125 -5.08 -17.95 -9.69
N ARG A 126 -4.76 -18.35 -8.46
CA ARG A 126 -4.65 -19.77 -8.08
C ARG A 126 -5.99 -20.48 -8.08
N LEU A 127 -7.02 -19.87 -7.49
CA LEU A 127 -8.34 -20.49 -7.36
C LEU A 127 -8.98 -20.76 -8.72
N PHE A 128 -8.85 -19.82 -9.64
CA PHE A 128 -9.45 -19.90 -10.99
C PHE A 128 -8.47 -20.35 -12.10
N GLY A 129 -7.22 -20.67 -11.76
CA GLY A 129 -6.23 -21.14 -12.73
C GLY A 129 -5.81 -20.09 -13.75
N ILE A 130 -5.78 -18.81 -13.38
CA ILE A 130 -5.42 -17.72 -14.31
C ILE A 130 -3.90 -17.69 -14.46
N GLU A 131 -3.44 -18.10 -15.63
CA GLU A 131 -2.03 -18.08 -15.99
C GLU A 131 -1.56 -16.69 -16.43
N GLY A 132 -0.22 -16.51 -16.45
CA GLY A 132 0.41 -15.24 -16.84
C GLY A 132 0.86 -14.41 -15.64
N THR A 133 1.38 -13.22 -15.92
CA THR A 133 1.84 -12.31 -14.89
C THR A 133 0.74 -11.34 -14.50
N ILE A 134 0.66 -10.98 -13.22
CA ILE A 134 -0.37 -10.04 -12.72
C ILE A 134 -0.21 -8.61 -13.27
N GLN A 135 0.88 -8.32 -13.97
CA GLN A 135 1.15 -7.05 -14.65
C GLN A 135 0.55 -7.01 -16.07
N GLU A 136 0.30 -8.16 -16.68
CA GLU A 136 -0.36 -8.24 -17.98
C GLU A 136 -1.79 -7.71 -17.89
N LYS A 137 -2.15 -6.81 -18.82
CA LYS A 137 -3.47 -6.16 -18.81
C LYS A 137 -4.61 -7.17 -18.86
N SER A 138 -4.51 -8.16 -19.75
CA SER A 138 -5.53 -9.21 -19.91
C SER A 138 -5.74 -10.02 -18.64
N VAL A 139 -4.65 -10.41 -17.95
CA VAL A 139 -4.69 -11.13 -16.68
C VAL A 139 -5.32 -10.26 -15.60
N ASN A 140 -4.89 -8.99 -15.51
CA ASN A 140 -5.41 -8.06 -14.52
C ASN A 140 -6.91 -7.79 -14.73
N ASP A 141 -7.34 -7.61 -15.97
CA ASP A 141 -8.75 -7.36 -16.31
C ASP A 141 -9.62 -8.60 -15.99
N ALA A 142 -9.15 -9.83 -16.30
CA ALA A 142 -9.81 -11.07 -15.91
C ALA A 142 -9.96 -11.20 -14.40
N LEU A 143 -8.91 -10.89 -13.64
CA LEU A 143 -8.95 -10.93 -12.18
C LEU A 143 -9.93 -9.90 -11.60
N TRP A 144 -10.04 -8.69 -12.16
CA TRP A 144 -11.05 -7.71 -11.77
C TRP A 144 -12.47 -8.17 -12.06
N LEU A 145 -12.68 -8.83 -13.20
CA LEU A 145 -13.98 -9.40 -13.55
C LEU A 145 -14.38 -10.48 -12.53
N ILE A 146 -13.47 -11.41 -12.22
CA ILE A 146 -13.71 -12.45 -11.22
C ILE A 146 -14.00 -11.79 -9.87
N ALA A 147 -13.15 -10.86 -9.40
CA ALA A 147 -13.34 -10.18 -8.13
C ALA A 147 -14.71 -9.51 -8.00
N LYS A 148 -15.24 -8.95 -9.11
CA LYS A 148 -16.58 -8.34 -9.15
C LYS A 148 -17.68 -9.41 -9.12
N THR A 149 -17.48 -10.55 -9.78
CA THR A 149 -18.51 -11.60 -9.92
C THR A 149 -18.76 -12.36 -8.61
N ILE A 150 -17.71 -12.54 -7.79
CA ILE A 150 -17.79 -13.32 -6.55
C ILE A 150 -18.17 -12.51 -5.31
N LEU A 151 -18.58 -11.24 -5.48
CA LEU A 151 -19.00 -10.40 -4.35
C LEU A 151 -20.23 -10.99 -3.64
N PRO A 152 -20.30 -10.88 -2.30
CA PRO A 152 -21.48 -11.24 -1.53
C PRO A 152 -22.74 -10.57 -2.09
N LYS A 153 -23.88 -11.27 -2.01
CA LYS A 153 -25.17 -10.69 -2.44
C LYS A 153 -25.62 -9.56 -1.49
N LYS A 154 -25.34 -9.72 -0.20
CA LYS A 154 -25.73 -8.75 0.84
C LYS A 154 -24.60 -7.78 1.12
N SER A 155 -24.92 -6.50 1.18
CA SER A 155 -23.97 -5.42 1.50
C SER A 155 -23.39 -5.55 2.90
N GLU A 156 -24.16 -6.05 3.86
CA GLU A 156 -23.73 -6.26 5.25
C GLU A 156 -22.57 -7.24 5.37
N ASP A 157 -22.43 -8.17 4.42
CA ASP A 157 -21.38 -9.18 4.43
C ASP A 157 -20.05 -8.62 3.87
N MET A 158 -20.07 -7.46 3.22
CA MET A 158 -18.89 -6.90 2.54
C MET A 158 -17.68 -6.68 3.45
N PRO A 159 -17.80 -6.11 4.67
CA PRO A 159 -16.63 -5.92 5.52
C PRO A 159 -15.97 -7.25 5.92
N VAL A 160 -16.78 -8.25 6.26
CA VAL A 160 -16.27 -9.59 6.65
C VAL A 160 -15.63 -10.30 5.47
N TYR A 161 -16.26 -10.25 4.30
CA TYR A 161 -15.74 -10.83 3.06
C TYR A 161 -14.40 -10.19 2.65
N THR A 162 -14.34 -8.87 2.66
CA THR A 162 -13.13 -8.11 2.30
C THR A 162 -11.97 -8.44 3.26
N GLN A 163 -12.25 -8.47 4.57
CA GLN A 163 -11.26 -8.84 5.57
C GLN A 163 -10.81 -10.29 5.42
N ALA A 164 -11.74 -11.21 5.20
CA ALA A 164 -11.44 -12.63 5.01
C ALA A 164 -10.52 -12.88 3.80
N LEU A 165 -10.73 -12.17 2.68
CA LEU A 165 -9.83 -12.24 1.53
C LEU A 165 -8.42 -11.77 1.86
N MET A 166 -8.28 -10.64 2.56
CA MET A 166 -6.98 -10.11 2.97
C MET A 166 -6.26 -11.09 3.90
N ASP A 167 -6.95 -11.56 4.94
CA ASP A 167 -6.40 -12.49 5.94
C ASP A 167 -6.04 -13.85 5.31
N PHE A 168 -6.89 -14.38 4.44
CA PHE A 168 -6.62 -15.63 3.73
C PHE A 168 -5.37 -15.52 2.86
N GLY A 169 -5.18 -14.39 2.18
CA GLY A 169 -3.97 -14.16 1.40
C GLY A 169 -2.72 -13.98 2.26
N ALA A 170 -2.84 -13.35 3.41
CA ALA A 170 -1.72 -13.12 4.30
C ALA A 170 -1.27 -14.37 5.06
N THR A 171 -2.20 -15.28 5.42
CA THR A 171 -1.94 -16.39 6.35
C THR A 171 -2.06 -17.78 5.74
N TRP A 172 -2.98 -17.98 4.80
CA TRP A 172 -3.26 -19.30 4.19
C TRP A 172 -2.69 -19.47 2.79
N CYS A 173 -3.13 -18.64 1.86
CA CYS A 173 -2.69 -18.70 0.47
C CYS A 173 -1.43 -17.84 0.25
N THR A 174 -0.37 -18.08 1.01
CA THR A 174 0.87 -17.29 0.95
C THR A 174 1.65 -17.53 -0.35
N SER A 175 2.58 -16.63 -0.69
CA SER A 175 3.31 -16.73 -1.97
C SER A 175 4.33 -17.86 -2.00
N ARG A 176 4.98 -18.17 -0.87
CA ARG A 176 6.07 -19.15 -0.79
C ARG A 176 5.70 -20.44 -0.11
N LYS A 177 4.85 -20.37 0.91
CA LYS A 177 4.45 -21.53 1.75
C LYS A 177 2.93 -21.53 1.94
N PRO A 178 2.14 -21.76 0.89
CA PRO A 178 0.69 -21.86 1.03
C PRO A 178 0.32 -23.12 1.79
N VAL A 179 -0.74 -23.03 2.58
CA VAL A 179 -1.16 -24.11 3.51
C VAL A 179 -1.49 -25.41 2.78
N CYS A 180 -2.03 -25.36 1.55
CA CYS A 180 -2.35 -26.55 0.75
C CYS A 180 -1.13 -27.44 0.42
N LEU A 181 0.10 -26.91 0.54
CA LEU A 181 1.33 -27.70 0.39
C LEU A 181 1.91 -28.17 1.74
N SER A 182 1.17 -27.98 2.84
CA SER A 182 1.54 -28.43 4.18
C SER A 182 0.62 -29.54 4.62
N SER A 183 1.15 -30.52 5.36
CA SER A 183 0.34 -31.60 5.95
C SER A 183 -0.40 -31.21 7.24
N GLU A 184 -0.06 -30.03 7.81
CA GLU A 184 -0.58 -29.62 9.13
C GLU A 184 -2.02 -29.08 9.10
N LYS A 185 -2.40 -28.42 8.00
CA LYS A 185 -3.70 -27.77 7.85
C LYS A 185 -4.27 -28.02 6.45
N LYS A 186 -5.58 -28.23 6.36
CA LYS A 186 -6.27 -28.37 5.07
C LYS A 186 -6.80 -27.02 4.61
N CYS A 187 -6.42 -26.63 3.39
CA CYS A 187 -6.98 -25.43 2.78
C CYS A 187 -8.48 -25.64 2.48
N PRO A 188 -9.37 -24.70 2.83
CA PRO A 188 -10.81 -24.86 2.60
C PRO A 188 -11.16 -24.95 1.11
N PHE A 189 -10.30 -24.49 0.21
CA PHE A 189 -10.47 -24.53 -1.25
C PHE A 189 -9.61 -25.59 -1.94
N GLU A 190 -9.11 -26.57 -1.21
CA GLU A 190 -8.17 -27.57 -1.75
C GLU A 190 -8.73 -28.33 -2.95
N LYS A 191 -10.04 -28.66 -2.89
CA LYS A 191 -10.74 -29.44 -3.92
C LYS A 191 -11.21 -28.62 -5.13
N GLU A 192 -11.36 -27.31 -4.96
CA GLU A 192 -11.89 -26.40 -5.99
C GLU A 192 -10.78 -25.56 -6.64
N CYS A 193 -9.61 -25.47 -6.00
CA CYS A 193 -8.51 -24.62 -6.45
C CYS A 193 -7.83 -25.20 -7.68
N GLN A 194 -7.98 -24.55 -8.83
CA GLN A 194 -7.43 -25.03 -10.12
C GLN A 194 -5.90 -25.17 -10.07
N ALA A 195 -5.19 -24.25 -9.43
CA ALA A 195 -3.75 -24.36 -9.26
C ALA A 195 -3.33 -25.56 -8.41
N ASN A 196 -4.15 -25.96 -7.44
CA ASN A 196 -3.88 -27.15 -6.61
C ASN A 196 -4.17 -28.43 -7.39
N LEU A 197 -5.28 -28.49 -8.12
CA LEU A 197 -5.66 -29.64 -8.93
C LEU A 197 -4.66 -29.91 -10.08
N SER A 198 -3.94 -28.89 -10.54
CA SER A 198 -2.93 -29.00 -11.59
C SER A 198 -1.48 -28.99 -11.10
N ASP A 199 -1.22 -29.09 -9.78
CA ASP A 199 0.10 -29.02 -9.15
C ASP A 199 0.89 -27.75 -9.47
N GLN A 200 0.21 -26.61 -9.74
CA GLN A 200 0.82 -25.34 -10.18
C GLN A 200 0.77 -24.24 -9.11
N VAL A 201 0.49 -24.54 -7.84
CA VAL A 201 0.29 -23.53 -6.79
C VAL A 201 1.45 -22.55 -6.65
N LEU A 202 2.71 -23.00 -6.80
CA LEU A 202 3.90 -22.13 -6.72
C LEU A 202 4.22 -21.42 -8.03
N LEU A 203 3.63 -21.86 -9.14
CA LEU A 203 3.85 -21.29 -10.48
C LEU A 203 2.81 -20.21 -10.81
N ILE A 204 1.62 -20.26 -10.20
CA ILE A 204 0.54 -19.31 -10.42
C ILE A 204 0.43 -18.31 -9.25
N PRO A 205 0.35 -17.00 -9.53
CA PRO A 205 0.61 -16.34 -10.83
C PRO A 205 2.10 -16.36 -11.20
N ARG A 206 2.40 -16.29 -12.48
CA ARG A 206 3.79 -16.19 -12.95
C ARG A 206 4.44 -14.94 -12.38
N LYS A 207 5.69 -15.07 -11.95
CA LYS A 207 6.46 -13.91 -11.48
C LYS A 207 7.01 -13.13 -12.68
N ALA A 208 6.78 -11.83 -12.69
CA ALA A 208 7.46 -10.97 -13.66
C ALA A 208 8.96 -11.01 -13.44
N ILE A 209 9.72 -11.02 -14.53
CA ILE A 209 11.17 -10.85 -14.49
C ILE A 209 11.44 -9.43 -14.00
N LYS A 210 12.07 -9.30 -12.84
CA LYS A 210 12.46 -7.99 -12.31
C LYS A 210 13.65 -7.47 -13.09
N ALA A 211 13.52 -6.29 -13.69
CA ALA A 211 14.65 -5.56 -14.20
C ALA A 211 15.64 -5.27 -13.04
N LYS A 212 16.93 -5.32 -13.33
CA LYS A 212 17.97 -4.95 -12.35
C LYS A 212 17.78 -3.48 -11.97
N SER A 213 17.66 -3.21 -10.67
CA SER A 213 17.56 -1.84 -10.20
C SER A 213 18.85 -1.07 -10.52
N PRO A 214 18.76 0.15 -11.06
CA PRO A 214 19.95 0.97 -11.28
C PRO A 214 20.56 1.34 -9.93
N GLU A 215 21.88 1.30 -9.86
CA GLU A 215 22.65 1.70 -8.69
C GLU A 215 23.24 3.10 -8.93
N PHE A 216 23.13 3.95 -7.91
CA PHE A 216 23.63 5.32 -7.95
C PHE A 216 24.53 5.58 -6.75
N ASN A 217 25.53 6.42 -6.94
CA ASN A 217 26.40 6.96 -5.91
C ASN A 217 26.11 8.46 -5.75
N CYS A 218 26.14 8.94 -4.51
CA CYS A 218 26.20 10.36 -4.19
C CYS A 218 27.14 10.56 -3.00
N ASP A 219 27.76 11.71 -2.93
CA ASP A 219 28.54 12.13 -1.77
C ASP A 219 27.65 12.96 -0.86
N MET A 220 27.71 12.72 0.44
CA MET A 220 27.00 13.50 1.44
C MET A 220 27.99 14.31 2.26
N LEU A 221 27.72 15.61 2.43
CA LEU A 221 28.58 16.54 3.11
C LEU A 221 28.12 16.75 4.56
N LEU A 222 28.93 16.34 5.52
CA LEU A 222 28.70 16.61 6.94
C LEU A 222 29.37 17.92 7.37
N LEU A 223 28.59 18.99 7.40
CA LEU A 223 29.03 20.30 7.90
C LEU A 223 28.57 20.49 9.35
N ARG A 224 29.53 20.73 10.26
CA ARG A 224 29.28 20.99 11.68
C ARG A 224 29.74 22.39 12.07
N HIS A 225 28.95 23.02 12.94
CA HIS A 225 29.35 24.22 13.68
C HIS A 225 28.91 24.07 15.14
N GLY A 226 29.84 23.89 16.04
CA GLY A 226 29.56 23.50 17.44
C GLY A 226 28.77 22.17 17.47
N ASP A 227 27.60 22.19 18.11
CA ASP A 227 26.69 21.04 18.24
C ASP A 227 25.63 21.00 17.12
N SER A 228 25.69 21.91 16.15
CA SER A 228 24.75 21.99 15.04
C SER A 228 25.29 21.31 13.80
N VAL A 229 24.39 20.72 12.99
CA VAL A 229 24.68 20.11 11.69
C VAL A 229 23.81 20.77 10.63
N LEU A 230 24.41 21.10 9.48
CA LEU A 230 23.65 21.63 8.34
C LEU A 230 22.82 20.53 7.70
N LEU A 231 21.52 20.79 7.58
CA LEU A 231 20.59 19.93 6.82
C LEU A 231 19.99 20.72 5.67
N GLN A 232 19.71 20.01 4.58
CA GLN A 232 19.05 20.52 3.40
C GLN A 232 17.74 19.74 3.14
N LYS A 233 16.68 20.47 2.82
CA LYS A 233 15.41 19.84 2.42
C LYS A 233 15.52 19.35 0.99
N ARG A 234 15.25 18.06 0.78
CA ARG A 234 15.29 17.41 -0.55
C ARG A 234 14.16 17.92 -1.44
N PRO A 235 14.37 18.00 -2.76
CA PRO A 235 13.30 18.31 -3.70
C PRO A 235 12.14 17.30 -3.59
N GLU A 236 10.91 17.76 -3.72
CA GLU A 236 9.71 16.91 -3.52
C GLU A 236 9.65 15.71 -4.46
N LYS A 237 10.10 15.84 -5.70
CA LYS A 237 10.08 14.79 -6.74
C LYS A 237 11.33 13.90 -6.74
N ALA A 238 12.22 14.02 -5.76
CA ALA A 238 13.42 13.20 -5.64
C ALA A 238 13.19 11.93 -4.79
N ILE A 239 14.19 11.03 -4.79
CA ILE A 239 14.25 9.92 -3.82
C ILE A 239 14.24 10.53 -2.42
N TRP A 240 13.34 10.05 -1.54
CA TRP A 240 13.05 10.63 -0.21
C TRP A 240 12.67 12.12 -0.26
N GLY A 241 11.97 12.54 -1.32
CA GLY A 241 11.58 13.93 -1.54
C GLY A 241 10.86 14.55 -0.36
N GLY A 242 11.17 15.83 -0.09
CA GLY A 242 10.61 16.58 1.02
C GLY A 242 11.18 16.25 2.40
N LEU A 243 12.04 15.23 2.54
CA LEU A 243 12.75 14.94 3.79
C LEU A 243 14.00 15.80 3.93
N TRP A 244 14.44 15.99 5.17
CA TRP A 244 15.70 16.64 5.49
C TRP A 244 16.85 15.63 5.42
N SER A 245 17.95 15.99 4.77
CA SER A 245 19.17 15.20 4.66
C SER A 245 20.41 16.08 4.79
N LEU A 246 21.58 15.47 4.93
CA LEU A 246 22.82 16.18 4.70
C LEU A 246 22.84 16.73 3.26
N PRO A 247 23.49 17.86 2.97
CA PRO A 247 23.74 18.31 1.60
C PRO A 247 24.40 17.22 0.79
N GLU A 248 23.93 17.01 -0.44
CA GLU A 248 24.40 15.90 -1.29
C GLU A 248 24.82 16.39 -2.67
N SER A 249 25.79 15.68 -3.24
CA SER A 249 26.20 15.88 -4.65
C SER A 249 25.11 15.36 -5.60
N ILE A 250 25.26 15.66 -6.88
CA ILE A 250 24.42 15.07 -7.93
C ILE A 250 24.59 13.56 -7.93
N TRP A 251 23.47 12.83 -7.96
CA TRP A 251 23.44 11.37 -8.02
C TRP A 251 23.96 10.88 -9.38
N ARG A 252 24.92 9.95 -9.35
CA ARG A 252 25.61 9.45 -10.53
C ARG A 252 25.41 7.94 -10.63
N PRO A 253 25.21 7.36 -11.84
CA PRO A 253 25.23 5.92 -12.03
C PRO A 253 26.55 5.34 -11.49
N LYS A 254 26.48 4.19 -10.83
CA LYS A 254 27.63 3.53 -10.17
C LYS A 254 28.82 3.29 -11.09
N ASP A 255 28.56 3.06 -12.39
CA ASP A 255 29.58 2.73 -13.38
C ASP A 255 30.34 3.97 -13.91
N LYS A 256 29.99 5.19 -13.49
CA LYS A 256 30.73 6.41 -13.83
C LYS A 256 31.70 6.74 -12.70
N THR A 257 32.97 6.33 -12.87
CA THR A 257 34.07 6.73 -12.00
C THR A 257 34.21 8.25 -11.96
N LEU A 258 34.32 8.77 -10.77
CA LEU A 258 34.62 10.19 -10.52
C LEU A 258 35.99 10.55 -11.08
N ASN A 259 36.03 11.64 -11.80
CA ASN A 259 37.24 12.46 -11.88
C ASN A 259 37.34 13.23 -10.55
N PRO A 260 38.34 13.00 -9.68
CA PRO A 260 38.36 13.56 -8.32
C PRO A 260 38.65 15.07 -8.27
N LEU A 261 38.62 15.76 -9.39
CA LEU A 261 39.03 17.16 -9.55
C LEU A 261 37.89 18.14 -9.83
N LEU A 262 36.65 17.86 -9.40
CA LEU A 262 35.64 18.92 -9.30
C LEU A 262 35.40 19.20 -7.81
N THR A 263 36.34 19.88 -7.28
CA THR A 263 36.34 20.58 -6.00
C THR A 263 35.43 21.79 -6.04
N ILE A 264 34.56 21.92 -5.00
CA ILE A 264 34.02 23.12 -4.36
C ILE A 264 33.77 24.32 -5.24
#